data_5b12d1b44dbcc925bd8f2bacb225dc93
#
_entry.id   5b12d1b44dbcc925bd8f2bacb225dc93
#
_cell.length_a   1.000
_cell.length_b   1.000
_cell.length_c   1.000
_cell.angle_alpha   90.00
_cell.angle_beta   90.00
_cell.angle_gamma   90.00
#
_symmetry.space_group_name_H-M   'P 1'
#
loop_
_entity.id
_entity.type
_entity.pdbx_description
1 polymer ?
#
loop_
_entity_poly.entity_id
_entity_poly.type
_entity_poly.pdbx_seq_one_letter_code
_entity_poly.pdbx_strand_id
1 'polypeptide(L)'
;GDKQVLNNINFKVHQGDTLGIVGESGSGKSLTSLAIMSLLSPNATIDPKSEILFRQNDEMIDLLKFSPKELEKIRGNEIGMIFQEPMTSLNPSLRCGEQVEEAIRLHQNLSKSEAKVKVIHLFDLV
;
A
#
# COMPACT_ATOMS: atom_id res chain seq x y z
N GLY A 1 -2.20 -24.55 16.49
CA GLY A 1 -2.52 -24.89 15.11
C GLY A 1 -2.73 -23.62 14.30
N ASP A 2 -2.40 -23.63 13.03
CA ASP A 2 -2.55 -22.52 12.14
C ASP A 2 -4.04 -22.18 11.98
N LYS A 3 -4.39 -20.90 12.20
CA LYS A 3 -5.77 -20.43 12.05
C LYS A 3 -5.91 -19.80 10.67
N GLN A 4 -6.73 -20.41 9.81
CA GLN A 4 -7.08 -19.81 8.55
C GLN A 4 -8.02 -18.62 8.81
N VAL A 5 -7.62 -17.43 8.39
CA VAL A 5 -8.35 -16.16 8.59
C VAL A 5 -9.07 -15.73 7.31
N LEU A 6 -8.44 -15.92 6.15
CA LEU A 6 -9.01 -15.64 4.84
C LEU A 6 -9.18 -16.96 4.09
N ASN A 7 -10.34 -17.20 3.52
CA ASN A 7 -10.63 -18.41 2.79
C ASN A 7 -11.28 -18.09 1.45
N ASN A 8 -10.61 -18.44 0.36
CA ASN A 8 -11.10 -18.37 -1.01
C ASN A 8 -11.72 -16.99 -1.37
N ILE A 9 -10.99 -15.91 -1.06
CA ILE A 9 -11.41 -14.55 -1.41
C ILE A 9 -11.03 -14.28 -2.86
N ASN A 10 -12.01 -13.93 -3.68
CA ASN A 10 -11.84 -13.62 -5.08
C ASN A 10 -12.62 -12.36 -5.43
N PHE A 11 -11.95 -11.35 -6.00
CA PHE A 11 -12.59 -10.17 -6.56
C PHE A 11 -11.72 -9.54 -7.65
N LYS A 12 -12.32 -8.67 -8.43
CA LYS A 12 -11.63 -7.87 -9.44
C LYS A 12 -12.06 -6.43 -9.29
N VAL A 13 -11.13 -5.51 -9.52
CA VAL A 13 -11.37 -4.07 -9.56
C VAL A 13 -10.82 -3.56 -10.89
N HIS A 14 -11.65 -2.91 -11.69
CA HIS A 14 -11.21 -2.31 -12.95
C HIS A 14 -10.78 -0.85 -12.72
N GLN A 15 -10.05 -0.33 -13.67
CA GLN A 15 -9.63 1.08 -13.63
C GLN A 15 -10.87 1.99 -13.57
N GLY A 16 -10.88 2.92 -12.62
CA GLY A 16 -11.98 3.83 -12.36
C GLY A 16 -13.08 3.28 -11.44
N ASP A 17 -13.05 1.99 -11.10
CA ASP A 17 -14.04 1.38 -10.21
C ASP A 17 -13.72 1.66 -8.74
N THR A 18 -14.77 1.63 -7.92
CA THR A 18 -14.67 1.60 -6.46
C THR A 18 -15.31 0.31 -5.95
N LEU A 19 -14.54 -0.48 -5.20
CA LEU A 19 -15.02 -1.70 -4.56
C LEU A 19 -15.17 -1.48 -3.06
N GLY A 20 -16.39 -1.64 -2.53
CA GLY A 20 -16.67 -1.63 -1.09
C GLY A 20 -16.61 -3.06 -0.52
N ILE A 21 -15.74 -3.30 0.47
CA ILE A 21 -15.68 -4.56 1.22
C ILE A 21 -16.31 -4.32 2.59
N VAL A 22 -17.45 -4.95 2.85
CA VAL A 22 -18.21 -4.84 4.09
C VAL A 22 -18.19 -6.14 4.89
N GLY A 23 -18.36 -6.05 6.18
CA GLY A 23 -18.38 -7.21 7.09
C GLY A 23 -18.13 -6.79 8.54
N GLU A 24 -18.36 -7.71 9.46
CA GLU A 24 -18.16 -7.49 10.91
C GLU A 24 -16.69 -7.26 11.26
N SER A 25 -16.45 -6.79 12.49
CA SER A 25 -15.09 -6.70 13.03
C SER A 25 -14.44 -8.09 13.06
N GLY A 26 -13.19 -8.18 12.63
CA GLY A 26 -12.46 -9.46 12.57
C GLY A 26 -12.77 -10.33 11.34
N SER A 27 -13.62 -9.90 10.41
CA SER A 27 -13.93 -10.66 9.19
C SER A 27 -12.82 -10.71 8.13
N GLY A 28 -11.67 -10.07 8.39
CA GLY A 28 -10.51 -10.15 7.49
C GLY A 28 -10.37 -8.99 6.49
N LYS A 29 -11.24 -7.97 6.51
CA LYS A 29 -11.18 -6.83 5.56
C LYS A 29 -9.80 -6.15 5.50
N SER A 30 -9.30 -5.72 6.66
CA SER A 30 -7.98 -5.09 6.77
C SER A 30 -6.85 -6.05 6.41
N LEU A 31 -7.01 -7.33 6.76
CA LEU A 31 -6.03 -8.36 6.42
C LEU A 31 -5.93 -8.57 4.91
N THR A 32 -7.05 -8.48 4.19
CA THR A 32 -7.07 -8.53 2.72
C THR A 32 -6.27 -7.37 2.12
N SER A 33 -6.47 -6.15 2.61
CA SER A 33 -5.70 -4.98 2.16
C SER A 33 -4.20 -5.12 2.46
N LEU A 34 -3.85 -5.62 3.66
CA LEU A 34 -2.46 -5.87 4.04
C LEU A 34 -1.83 -6.99 3.18
N ALA A 35 -2.61 -8.01 2.78
CA ALA A 35 -2.15 -9.06 1.88
C ALA A 35 -1.79 -8.49 0.50
N ILE A 36 -2.64 -7.62 -0.06
CA ILE A 36 -2.39 -6.95 -1.35
C ILE A 36 -1.09 -6.13 -1.29
N MET A 37 -0.87 -5.45 -0.18
CA MET A 37 0.34 -4.65 0.04
C MET A 37 1.55 -5.50 0.46
N SER A 38 1.42 -6.81 0.63
CA SER A 38 2.45 -7.71 1.19
C SER A 38 2.99 -7.18 2.53
N LEU A 39 2.09 -6.68 3.39
CA LEU A 39 2.38 -6.13 4.72
C LEU A 39 1.82 -7.02 5.84
N LEU A 40 1.60 -8.29 5.56
CA LEU A 40 1.19 -9.25 6.58
C LEU A 40 2.27 -9.45 7.63
N SER A 41 1.86 -9.88 8.84
CA SER A 41 2.80 -10.28 9.89
C SER A 41 3.75 -11.37 9.38
N PRO A 42 5.01 -11.41 9.83
CA PRO A 42 5.99 -12.44 9.46
C PRO A 42 5.51 -13.88 9.72
N ASN A 43 4.58 -14.07 10.65
CA ASN A 43 4.00 -15.37 10.97
C ASN A 43 2.79 -15.75 10.10
N ALA A 44 2.35 -14.84 9.22
CA ALA A 44 1.26 -15.12 8.30
C ALA A 44 1.79 -15.83 7.06
N THR A 45 1.05 -16.85 6.62
CA THR A 45 1.34 -17.58 5.39
C THR A 45 0.22 -17.35 4.39
N ILE A 46 0.59 -17.17 3.14
CA ILE A 46 -0.35 -17.11 2.00
C ILE A 46 -0.30 -18.44 1.30
N ASP A 47 -1.47 -18.98 0.94
CA ASP A 47 -1.54 -20.24 0.19
C ASP A 47 -0.73 -20.08 -1.12
N PRO A 48 0.16 -21.03 -1.46
CA PRO A 48 0.96 -20.98 -2.69
C PRO A 48 0.14 -20.90 -3.99
N LYS A 49 -1.14 -21.25 -3.95
CA LYS A 49 -2.06 -21.14 -5.09
C LYS A 49 -2.71 -19.76 -5.22
N SER A 50 -2.48 -18.87 -4.25
CA SER A 50 -3.00 -17.49 -4.30
C SER A 50 -2.26 -16.69 -5.34
N GLU A 51 -2.98 -15.75 -5.95
CA GLU A 51 -2.44 -14.77 -6.89
C GLU A 51 -2.98 -13.38 -6.54
N ILE A 52 -2.13 -12.38 -6.59
CA ILE A 52 -2.52 -10.96 -6.48
C ILE A 52 -2.08 -10.27 -7.75
N LEU A 53 -2.97 -10.22 -8.71
CA LEU A 53 -2.69 -9.69 -10.03
C LEU A 53 -2.90 -8.16 -10.06
N PHE A 54 -1.89 -7.44 -10.47
CA PHE A 54 -1.90 -6.00 -10.64
C PHE A 54 -1.52 -5.64 -12.08
N ARG A 55 -2.22 -4.70 -12.70
CA ARG A 55 -1.89 -4.22 -14.04
C ARG A 55 -0.89 -3.07 -13.95
N GLN A 56 0.29 -3.26 -14.51
CA GLN A 56 1.32 -2.25 -14.63
C GLN A 56 1.78 -2.16 -16.10
N ASN A 57 1.75 -0.97 -16.69
CA ASN A 57 2.17 -0.75 -18.09
C ASN A 57 1.53 -1.74 -19.09
N ASP A 58 0.23 -1.99 -18.96
CA ASP A 58 -0.56 -2.95 -19.76
C ASP A 58 -0.21 -4.44 -19.56
N GLU A 59 0.70 -4.76 -18.65
CA GLU A 59 1.01 -6.13 -18.26
C GLU A 59 0.34 -6.49 -16.93
N MET A 60 -0.06 -7.75 -16.80
CA MET A 60 -0.56 -8.31 -15.53
C MET A 60 0.61 -8.96 -14.80
N ILE A 61 0.92 -8.41 -13.65
CA ILE A 61 1.99 -8.90 -12.78
C ILE A 61 1.39 -9.49 -11.49
N ASP A 62 2.02 -10.53 -10.95
CA ASP A 62 1.61 -11.12 -9.68
C ASP A 62 2.49 -10.58 -8.55
N LEU A 63 1.89 -9.76 -7.69
CA LEU A 63 2.61 -9.09 -6.59
C LEU A 63 3.20 -10.08 -5.58
N LEU A 64 2.65 -11.29 -5.47
CA LEU A 64 3.19 -12.32 -4.56
C LEU A 64 4.53 -12.88 -5.02
N LYS A 65 4.89 -12.69 -6.29
CA LYS A 65 6.18 -13.13 -6.87
C LYS A 65 7.28 -12.07 -6.78
N PHE A 66 6.93 -10.88 -6.31
CA PHE A 66 7.88 -9.76 -6.24
C PHE A 66 8.78 -9.85 -5.01
N SER A 67 10.04 -9.51 -5.21
CA SER A 67 10.98 -9.28 -4.11
C SER A 67 10.60 -8.01 -3.32
N PRO A 68 11.06 -7.87 -2.07
CA PRO A 68 10.81 -6.67 -1.27
C PRO A 68 11.20 -5.36 -1.99
N LYS A 69 12.31 -5.35 -2.73
CA LYS A 69 12.78 -4.18 -3.50
C LYS A 69 11.88 -3.81 -4.68
N GLU A 70 11.26 -4.79 -5.30
CA GLU A 70 10.30 -4.55 -6.38
C GLU A 70 8.99 -3.99 -5.82
N LEU A 71 8.54 -4.52 -4.69
CA LEU A 71 7.36 -4.02 -3.99
C LEU A 71 7.53 -2.57 -3.49
N GLU A 72 8.72 -2.16 -3.07
CA GLU A 72 9.02 -0.77 -2.69
C GLU A 72 8.72 0.23 -3.80
N LYS A 73 8.94 -0.15 -5.06
CA LYS A 73 8.66 0.72 -6.21
C LYS A 73 7.17 0.88 -6.48
N ILE A 74 6.37 -0.10 -6.09
CA ILE A 74 4.92 -0.11 -6.29
C ILE A 74 4.20 0.57 -5.12
N ARG A 75 4.64 0.28 -3.90
CA ARG A 75 4.06 0.85 -2.69
C ARG A 75 4.29 2.36 -2.63
N GLY A 76 3.21 3.10 -2.42
CA GLY A 76 3.24 4.57 -2.34
C GLY A 76 3.29 5.29 -3.70
N ASN A 77 3.63 4.59 -4.78
CA ASN A 77 3.64 5.14 -6.13
C ASN A 77 2.44 4.66 -6.96
N GLU A 78 2.31 3.35 -7.10
CA GLU A 78 1.25 2.71 -7.91
C GLU A 78 0.05 2.33 -7.03
N ILE A 79 0.31 1.84 -5.83
CA ILE A 79 -0.71 1.44 -4.86
C ILE A 79 -0.46 2.19 -3.55
N GLY A 80 -1.41 3.05 -3.17
CA GLY A 80 -1.42 3.74 -1.87
C GLY A 80 -2.33 3.01 -0.87
N MET A 81 -2.01 3.13 0.42
CA MET A 81 -2.84 2.62 1.51
C MET A 81 -3.04 3.68 2.57
N ILE A 82 -4.30 3.87 2.99
CA ILE A 82 -4.64 4.71 4.15
C ILE A 82 -4.97 3.77 5.31
N PHE A 83 -4.21 3.89 6.39
CA PHE A 83 -4.40 3.08 7.60
C PHE A 83 -5.54 3.63 8.45
N GLN A 84 -6.14 2.75 9.25
CA GLN A 84 -7.29 3.09 10.10
C GLN A 84 -6.97 4.15 11.17
N GLU A 85 -5.72 4.22 11.63
CA GLU A 85 -5.24 5.21 12.61
C GLU A 85 -4.16 6.11 11.99
N PRO A 86 -4.54 7.14 11.23
CA PRO A 86 -3.58 8.00 10.52
C PRO A 86 -2.69 8.82 11.48
N MET A 87 -3.11 9.05 12.71
CA MET A 87 -2.35 9.81 13.71
C MET A 87 -1.00 9.19 14.06
N THR A 88 -0.84 7.89 13.87
CA THR A 88 0.43 7.17 14.12
C THR A 88 1.29 7.05 12.87
N SER A 89 0.84 7.56 11.73
CA SER A 89 1.52 7.42 10.43
C SER A 89 2.79 8.25 10.34
N LEU A 90 2.86 9.36 11.08
CA LEU A 90 4.02 10.23 11.12
C LEU A 90 4.85 9.98 12.38
N ASN A 91 6.17 9.95 12.23
CA ASN A 91 7.09 9.92 13.36
C ASN A 91 7.08 11.29 14.07
N PRO A 92 6.65 11.39 15.35
CA PRO A 92 6.57 12.66 16.05
C PRO A 92 7.94 13.32 16.31
N SER A 93 9.02 12.59 16.22
CA SER A 93 10.40 13.10 16.38
C SER A 93 10.95 13.78 15.12
N LEU A 94 10.26 13.68 14.00
CA LEU A 94 10.67 14.26 12.72
C LEU A 94 9.67 15.34 12.27
N ARG A 95 10.15 16.31 11.51
CA ARG A 95 9.25 17.31 10.92
C ARG A 95 8.35 16.69 9.87
N CYS A 96 7.06 17.01 9.88
CA CYS A 96 6.10 16.47 8.90
C CYS A 96 6.55 16.70 7.46
N GLY A 97 7.05 17.92 7.15
CA GLY A 97 7.52 18.23 5.80
C GLY A 97 8.70 17.38 5.34
N GLU A 98 9.59 16.99 6.24
CA GLU A 98 10.74 16.13 5.91
C GLU A 98 10.27 14.71 5.55
N GLN A 99 9.28 14.18 6.25
CA GLN A 99 8.71 12.85 5.97
C GLN A 99 7.96 12.81 4.64
N VAL A 100 7.22 13.88 4.31
CA VAL A 100 6.55 14.01 3.01
C VAL A 100 7.58 14.23 1.90
N GLU A 101 8.64 15.03 2.14
CA GLU A 101 9.75 15.21 1.18
C GLU A 101 10.43 13.87 0.85
N GLU A 102 10.69 13.04 1.87
CA GLU A 102 11.30 11.72 1.68
C GLU A 102 10.45 10.84 0.77
N ALA A 103 9.14 10.74 1.02
CA ALA A 103 8.22 9.98 0.19
C ALA A 103 8.17 10.48 -1.26
N ILE A 104 8.17 11.79 -1.48
CA ILE A 104 8.19 12.39 -2.82
C ILE A 104 9.49 12.00 -3.55
N ARG A 105 10.63 12.13 -2.89
CA ARG A 105 11.93 11.87 -3.49
C ARG A 105 12.19 10.39 -3.75
N LEU A 106 11.57 9.50 -2.97
CA LEU A 106 11.66 8.06 -3.18
C LEU A 106 11.04 7.64 -4.53
N HIS A 107 9.93 8.28 -4.91
CA HIS A 107 9.14 7.89 -6.08
C HIS A 107 9.27 8.85 -7.27
N GLN A 108 9.84 10.02 -7.07
CA GLN A 108 9.98 11.04 -8.10
C GLN A 108 11.44 11.50 -8.18
N ASN A 109 11.96 11.56 -9.38
CA ASN A 109 13.34 12.00 -9.60
C ASN A 109 13.45 13.53 -9.48
N LEU A 110 13.16 14.07 -8.28
CA LEU A 110 13.21 15.48 -7.97
C LEU A 110 14.42 15.82 -7.09
N SER A 111 15.00 17.00 -7.31
CA SER A 111 15.97 17.59 -6.40
C SER A 111 15.31 17.92 -5.06
N LYS A 112 16.12 18.11 -4.02
CA LYS A 112 15.62 18.47 -2.68
C LYS A 112 14.82 19.78 -2.70
N SER A 113 15.23 20.75 -3.50
CA SER A 113 14.54 22.05 -3.63
C SER A 113 13.18 21.92 -4.28
N GLU A 114 13.07 21.14 -5.36
CA GLU A 114 11.80 20.87 -6.05
C GLU A 114 10.83 20.08 -5.17
N ALA A 115 11.33 19.05 -4.49
CA ALA A 115 10.51 18.28 -3.55
C ALA A 115 9.96 19.16 -2.42
N LYS A 116 10.76 20.09 -1.88
CA LYS A 116 10.31 21.01 -0.84
C LYS A 116 9.18 21.95 -1.32
N VAL A 117 9.28 22.47 -2.54
CA VAL A 117 8.20 23.29 -3.13
C VAL A 117 6.92 22.47 -3.25
N LYS A 118 7.03 21.21 -3.67
CA LYS A 118 5.88 20.30 -3.78
C LYS A 118 5.27 19.97 -2.42
N VAL A 119 6.08 19.79 -1.37
CA VAL A 119 5.60 19.60 0.01
C VAL A 119 4.77 20.78 0.47
N ILE A 120 5.26 22.01 0.26
CA ILE A 120 4.53 23.23 0.63
C ILE A 120 3.19 23.26 -0.10
N HIS A 121 3.19 23.04 -1.41
CA HIS A 121 1.97 23.01 -2.19
C HIS A 121 0.96 21.95 -1.70
N LEU A 122 1.43 20.75 -1.32
CA LEU A 122 0.54 19.71 -0.77
C LEU A 122 -0.07 20.12 0.58
N PHE A 123 0.69 20.81 1.42
CA PHE A 123 0.17 21.33 2.70
C PHE A 123 -0.83 22.48 2.52
N ASP A 124 -0.69 23.27 1.47
CA ASP A 124 -1.66 24.32 1.14
C ASP A 124 -3.02 23.76 0.63
N LEU A 125 -3.05 22.50 0.22
CA LEU A 125 -4.27 21.83 -0.26
C LEU A 125 -5.12 21.21 0.87
N VAL A 126 -4.58 21.07 2.08
CA VAL A 126 -5.23 20.43 3.24
C VAL A 126 -5.29 21.36 4.44
#